data_0c4e1e2066408c20bceb9cc30af0fb7b
#
_entry.id   0c4e1e2066408c20bceb9cc30af0fb7b
#
_cell.length_a   1.000
_cell.length_b   1.000
_cell.length_c   1.000
_cell.angle_alpha   90.00
_cell.angle_beta   90.00
_cell.angle_gamma   90.00
#
_symmetry.space_group_name_H-M   'P 1'
#
loop_
_entity.id
_entity.type
_entity.pdbx_description
1 polymer ?
#
loop_
_entity_poly.entity_id
_entity_poly.type
_entity_poly.pdbx_seq_one_letter_code
_entity_poly.pdbx_strand_id
1 'polypeptide(L)'
;MYYAKKGVLLNPRKGIYTKPKYNEQELACTLLSPSYISLEYVLARAGVTFQYSSEITCISYQNRTIEVDGQAYVFRKINPMIWANMLGIEQRDNIAIATPERAFLDMVYLSAGQCYFDNLHPLNKDLVRQILPTYNSKILTKRVEALLKE
;
A
#
# COMPACT_ATOMS: atom_id res chain seq x y z
N MET A 1 -17.85 16.45 5.29
CA MET A 1 -17.40 16.06 4.82
C MET A 1 -17.48 15.53 4.36
N TYR A 2 -17.69 15.32 4.71
CA TYR A 2 -17.40 14.89 4.38
C TYR A 2 -17.46 14.18 4.22
N TYR A 3 -17.77 14.01 4.49
CA TYR A 3 -17.57 13.29 4.31
C TYR A 3 -18.20 13.00 4.51
N ALA A 4 -18.56 12.71 5.10
CA ALA A 4 -18.61 12.58 5.17
C ALA A 4 -19.22 12.51 4.80
N LYS A 5 -19.59 12.51 4.59
CA LYS A 5 -19.67 12.53 4.19
C LYS A 5 -19.84 12.16 3.60
N LYS A 6 -20.00 11.94 3.82
CA LYS A 6 -19.82 11.55 3.41
C LYS A 6 -20.11 11.03 3.37
N GLY A 7 -20.50 10.78 4.02
CA GLY A 7 -20.28 10.44 3.96
C GLY A 7 -20.63 10.25 4.26
N VAL A 8 -20.92 10.47 4.62
CA VAL A 8 -20.69 10.39 4.92
C VAL A 8 -20.96 10.29 5.59
N LEU A 9 -21.08 10.30 6.05
CA LEU A 9 -20.98 10.23 6.59
C LEU A 9 -20.78 10.06 7.52
N LEU A 10 -20.16 9.78 7.82
CA LEU A 10 -19.77 9.78 8.74
C LEU A 10 -19.27 10.58 9.09
N ASN A 11 -19.44 11.39 9.45
CA ASN A 11 -18.87 12.00 9.69
C ASN A 11 -18.34 12.12 10.17
N PRO A 12 -17.99 11.35 9.42
CA PRO A 12 -17.20 11.40 10.49
C PRO A 12 -16.52 12.66 10.76
N ARG A 13 -16.62 13.36 10.37
CA ARG A 13 -16.22 14.53 10.75
C ARG A 13 -17.34 15.21 11.19
N LYS A 14 -17.72 15.42 11.73
CA LYS A 14 -18.72 15.81 12.17
C LYS A 14 -19.69 15.88 11.42
N GLY A 15 -19.87 15.67 11.06
CA GLY A 15 -20.66 15.40 10.44
C GLY A 15 -20.72 14.22 9.91
N ILE A 16 -20.69 13.76 9.94
CA ILE A 16 -20.67 12.61 9.61
C ILE A 16 -21.19 11.75 10.28
N TYR A 17 -21.91 11.42 10.65
CA TYR A 17 -22.34 10.31 11.13
C TYR A 17 -22.33 9.35 11.24
N THR A 18 -22.51 9.28 11.69
CA THR A 18 -22.16 8.31 11.89
C THR A 18 -22.40 7.23 11.36
N LYS A 19 -22.14 6.90 10.43
CA LYS A 19 -22.21 5.73 10.04
C LYS A 19 -21.31 4.98 10.65
N PRO A 20 -21.71 4.19 11.27
CA PRO A 20 -20.87 3.53 12.19
C PRO A 20 -19.77 2.76 11.54
N LYS A 21 -20.02 2.09 10.44
CA LYS A 21 -18.99 1.29 9.85
C LYS A 21 -18.75 1.63 8.43
N TYR A 22 -17.53 1.92 8.10
CA TYR A 22 -17.09 2.08 6.74
C TYR A 22 -15.97 1.08 6.50
N ASN A 23 -15.74 0.75 5.24
CA ASN A 23 -14.64 -0.11 4.88
C ASN A 23 -13.37 0.72 4.86
N GLU A 24 -12.43 0.40 5.76
CA GLU A 24 -11.21 1.16 5.89
C GLU A 24 -10.38 1.15 4.61
N GLN A 25 -10.35 0.01 3.91
CA GLN A 25 -9.60 -0.09 2.68
C GLN A 25 -10.21 0.77 1.58
N GLU A 26 -11.54 0.77 1.51
CA GLU A 26 -12.23 1.59 0.53
C GLU A 26 -12.00 3.06 0.82
N LEU A 27 -12.04 3.45 2.09
CA LEU A 27 -11.81 4.82 2.49
C LEU A 27 -10.39 5.26 2.13
N ALA A 28 -9.41 4.39 2.36
CA ALA A 28 -8.02 4.71 2.02
C ALA A 28 -7.89 5.07 0.54
N CYS A 29 -8.53 4.30 -0.33
CA CYS A 29 -8.45 4.55 -1.76
C CYS A 29 -9.25 5.77 -2.21
N THR A 30 -10.14 6.25 -1.35
CA THR A 30 -10.96 7.41 -1.64
C THR A 30 -10.33 8.72 -1.16
N LEU A 31 -9.65 8.66 -0.01
CA LEU A 31 -9.07 9.85 0.61
C LEU A 31 -8.07 10.56 -0.28
N LEU A 32 -7.32 9.81 -1.05
CA LEU A 32 -6.36 10.36 -1.99
C LEU A 32 -6.36 9.47 -3.21
N SER A 33 -6.77 9.99 -4.34
CA SER A 33 -6.92 9.20 -5.56
C SER A 33 -6.14 9.86 -6.70
N PRO A 34 -5.43 9.09 -7.52
CA PRO A 34 -5.33 7.64 -7.49
C PRO A 34 -4.35 7.15 -6.42
N SER A 35 -4.66 5.99 -5.85
CA SER A 35 -3.79 5.37 -4.87
C SER A 35 -4.08 3.87 -4.82
N TYR A 36 -3.15 3.12 -4.23
CA TYR A 36 -3.41 1.71 -3.91
C TYR A 36 -2.77 1.38 -2.58
N ILE A 37 -3.36 0.42 -1.87
CA ILE A 37 -2.86 -0.01 -0.57
C ILE A 37 -1.64 -0.90 -0.80
N SER A 38 -0.57 -0.67 -0.06
CA SER A 38 0.69 -1.39 -0.25
C SER A 38 1.54 -1.27 1.01
N LEU A 39 2.81 -1.64 0.90
CA LEU A 39 3.82 -1.42 1.93
C LEU A 39 3.53 -2.21 3.19
N GLU A 40 3.77 -1.63 4.37
CA GLU A 40 3.71 -2.35 5.63
C GLU A 40 2.35 -3.02 5.89
N TYR A 41 1.28 -2.34 5.54
CA TYR A 41 -0.06 -2.87 5.76
C TYR A 41 -0.24 -4.23 5.07
N VAL A 42 0.15 -4.31 3.81
CA VAL A 42 0.02 -5.55 3.03
C VAL A 42 1.01 -6.59 3.50
N LEU A 43 2.26 -6.19 3.74
CA LEU A 43 3.31 -7.14 4.13
C LEU A 43 3.04 -7.76 5.49
N ALA A 44 2.51 -6.99 6.43
CA ALA A 44 2.18 -7.52 7.74
C ALA A 44 1.06 -8.56 7.66
N ARG A 45 0.04 -8.27 6.85
CA ARG A 45 -1.06 -9.21 6.68
C ARG A 45 -0.67 -10.48 5.95
N ALA A 46 0.35 -10.38 5.11
CA ALA A 46 0.82 -11.53 4.35
C ALA A 46 1.82 -12.39 5.14
N GLY A 47 2.26 -11.90 6.31
CA GLY A 47 3.23 -12.65 7.10
C GLY A 47 4.67 -12.45 6.65
N VAL A 48 4.93 -11.44 5.82
CA VAL A 48 6.29 -11.12 5.39
C VAL A 48 7.00 -10.33 6.47
N THR A 49 6.27 -9.46 7.17
CA THR A 49 6.80 -8.80 8.37
C THR A 49 5.92 -9.22 9.54
N PHE A 50 6.54 -9.42 10.70
CA PHE A 50 5.81 -9.89 11.87
C PHE A 50 5.32 -8.75 12.75
N GLN A 51 5.73 -7.54 12.44
CA GLN A 51 5.35 -6.38 13.21
C GLN A 51 4.00 -5.86 12.71
N TYR A 52 3.05 -5.75 13.62
CA TYR A 52 1.73 -5.24 13.27
C TYR A 52 1.83 -3.76 12.88
N SER A 53 1.12 -3.40 11.82
CA SER A 53 1.01 -2.00 11.41
C SER A 53 -0.38 -1.50 11.74
N SER A 54 -0.47 -0.47 12.57
CA SER A 54 -1.75 0.17 12.88
C SER A 54 -2.16 1.16 11.80
N GLU A 55 -1.25 1.50 10.91
CA GLU A 55 -1.51 2.44 9.82
C GLU A 55 -1.92 1.68 8.57
N ILE A 56 -2.76 2.32 7.76
CA ILE A 56 -3.05 1.79 6.43
C ILE A 56 -2.14 2.55 5.48
N THR A 57 -1.18 1.84 4.90
CA THR A 57 -0.13 2.44 4.08
C THR A 57 -0.48 2.27 2.61
N CYS A 58 -0.27 3.33 1.83
CA CYS A 58 -0.66 3.39 0.43
C CYS A 58 0.41 4.04 -0.40
N ILE A 59 0.36 3.75 -1.69
CA ILE A 59 1.20 4.40 -2.69
C ILE A 59 0.33 5.37 -3.49
N SER A 60 0.83 6.57 -3.73
CA SER A 60 0.10 7.55 -4.50
C SER A 60 1.07 8.53 -5.16
N TYR A 61 0.55 9.71 -5.52
CA TYR A 61 1.35 10.71 -6.23
C TYR A 61 1.92 11.78 -5.31
N GLN A 62 1.66 11.68 -4.01
CA GLN A 62 2.27 12.62 -3.06
C GLN A 62 2.39 11.95 -1.69
N ASN A 63 3.28 12.50 -0.88
CA ASN A 63 3.43 12.07 0.51
C ASN A 63 2.40 12.80 1.35
N ARG A 64 1.61 12.05 2.11
CA ARG A 64 0.57 12.65 2.93
C ARG A 64 0.12 11.67 4.01
N THR A 65 -0.27 12.20 5.16
CA THR A 65 -0.88 11.40 6.21
C THR A 65 -2.22 12.04 6.55
N ILE A 66 -3.25 11.22 6.56
CA ILE A 66 -4.61 11.67 6.89
C ILE A 66 -5.11 10.78 8.01
N GLU A 67 -5.73 11.38 9.01
CA GLU A 67 -6.29 10.64 10.13
C GLU A 67 -7.80 10.79 10.15
N VAL A 68 -8.51 9.67 10.26
CA VAL A 68 -9.96 9.65 10.35
C VAL A 68 -10.34 8.71 11.48
N ASP A 69 -11.05 9.24 12.48
CA ASP A 69 -11.53 8.44 13.62
C ASP A 69 -10.41 7.65 14.29
N GLY A 70 -9.25 8.28 14.45
CA GLY A 70 -8.12 7.65 15.11
C GLY A 70 -7.34 6.69 14.24
N GLN A 71 -7.73 6.48 13.00
CA GLN A 71 -7.02 5.62 12.07
C GLN A 71 -6.18 6.45 11.13
N ALA A 72 -4.87 6.18 11.09
CA ALA A 72 -3.96 6.92 10.22
C ALA A 72 -3.88 6.23 8.85
N TYR A 73 -3.93 7.04 7.81
CA TYR A 73 -3.77 6.62 6.42
C TYR A 73 -2.55 7.33 5.87
N VAL A 74 -1.51 6.55 5.57
CA VAL A 74 -0.21 7.10 5.17
C VAL A 74 0.00 6.86 3.68
N PHE A 75 0.18 7.94 2.94
CA PHE A 75 0.38 7.87 1.50
C PHE A 75 1.83 8.22 1.19
N ARG A 76 2.47 7.37 0.40
CA ARG A 76 3.87 7.55 0.00
C ARG A 76 3.94 7.77 -1.49
N LYS A 77 4.70 8.78 -1.87
CA LYS A 77 4.88 9.10 -3.28
C LYS A 77 5.85 8.11 -3.93
N ILE A 78 5.55 7.72 -5.15
CA ILE A 78 6.44 6.89 -5.94
C ILE A 78 6.43 7.45 -7.37
N ASN A 79 7.42 7.07 -8.16
CA ASN A 79 7.51 7.50 -9.55
C ASN A 79 6.19 7.22 -10.28
N PRO A 80 5.62 8.23 -10.98
CA PRO A 80 4.33 8.03 -11.67
C PRO A 80 4.32 6.86 -12.66
N MET A 81 5.43 6.55 -13.29
CA MET A 81 5.49 5.42 -14.20
C MET A 81 5.28 4.11 -13.47
N ILE A 82 5.60 4.07 -12.19
CA ILE A 82 5.42 2.88 -11.37
C ILE A 82 3.97 2.77 -10.90
N TRP A 83 3.44 3.83 -10.26
CA TRP A 83 2.09 3.69 -9.70
C TRP A 83 1.01 3.59 -10.79
N ALA A 84 1.29 4.07 -12.01
CA ALA A 84 0.34 3.94 -13.12
C ALA A 84 0.29 2.53 -13.68
N ASN A 85 1.31 1.71 -13.43
CA ASN A 85 1.34 0.34 -13.89
C ASN A 85 0.63 -0.55 -12.89
N MET A 86 -0.44 -1.21 -13.31
CA MET A 86 -1.30 -1.97 -12.42
C MET A 86 -0.89 -3.42 -12.24
N LEU A 87 0.27 -3.82 -12.77
CA LEU A 87 0.73 -5.21 -12.61
C LEU A 87 0.98 -5.50 -11.13
N GLY A 88 0.34 -6.55 -10.63
CA GLY A 88 0.46 -6.89 -9.21
C GLY A 88 -0.47 -6.11 -8.31
N ILE A 89 -1.42 -5.36 -8.88
CA ILE A 89 -2.44 -4.63 -8.12
C ILE A 89 -3.78 -5.31 -8.38
N GLU A 90 -4.46 -5.68 -7.31
CA GLU A 90 -5.80 -6.25 -7.40
C GLU A 90 -6.82 -5.16 -7.19
N GLN A 91 -7.85 -5.17 -8.03
CA GLN A 91 -8.93 -4.20 -7.89
C GLN A 91 -10.24 -4.92 -7.68
N ARG A 92 -10.98 -4.49 -6.65
CA ARG A 92 -12.31 -4.99 -6.36
C ARG A 92 -13.13 -3.81 -5.87
N ASP A 93 -14.26 -3.59 -6.53
CA ASP A 93 -15.13 -2.48 -6.17
C ASP A 93 -14.31 -1.18 -6.17
N ASN A 94 -14.21 -0.51 -5.04
CA ASN A 94 -13.49 0.74 -4.94
C ASN A 94 -12.14 0.59 -4.23
N ILE A 95 -11.63 -0.65 -4.19
CA ILE A 95 -10.37 -0.94 -3.51
C ILE A 95 -9.32 -1.37 -4.52
N ALA A 96 -8.17 -0.72 -4.47
CA ALA A 96 -6.98 -1.16 -5.20
C ALA A 96 -5.94 -1.53 -4.17
N ILE A 97 -5.45 -2.76 -4.20
CA ILE A 97 -4.53 -3.25 -3.19
C ILE A 97 -3.43 -4.09 -3.85
N ALA A 98 -2.20 -3.84 -3.42
CA ALA A 98 -1.05 -4.56 -3.94
C ALA A 98 -1.05 -5.99 -3.45
N THR A 99 -0.58 -6.91 -4.32
CA THR A 99 -0.23 -8.24 -3.85
C THR A 99 0.97 -8.13 -2.91
N PRO A 100 1.22 -9.13 -2.08
CA PRO A 100 2.43 -9.09 -1.23
C PRO A 100 3.70 -8.88 -2.04
N GLU A 101 3.77 -9.45 -3.25
CA GLU A 101 4.93 -9.31 -4.11
C GLU A 101 5.12 -7.87 -4.55
N ARG A 102 4.02 -7.21 -4.94
CA ARG A 102 4.11 -5.80 -5.34
C ARG A 102 4.47 -4.92 -4.14
N ALA A 103 3.88 -5.21 -2.98
CA ALA A 103 4.17 -4.45 -1.76
C ALA A 103 5.63 -4.60 -1.36
N PHE A 104 6.17 -5.81 -1.51
CA PHE A 104 7.58 -6.09 -1.24
C PHE A 104 8.46 -5.21 -2.13
N LEU A 105 8.17 -5.17 -3.42
CA LEU A 105 8.96 -4.37 -4.36
C LEU A 105 8.84 -2.88 -4.08
N ASP A 106 7.62 -2.41 -3.77
CA ASP A 106 7.44 -1.01 -3.40
C ASP A 106 8.29 -0.65 -2.18
N MET A 107 8.31 -1.54 -1.19
CA MET A 107 9.05 -1.29 0.05
C MET A 107 10.54 -1.22 -0.21
N VAL A 108 11.09 -2.19 -0.96
CA VAL A 108 12.52 -2.19 -1.26
C VAL A 108 12.89 -0.94 -2.06
N TYR A 109 12.03 -0.56 -3.00
CA TYR A 109 12.28 0.61 -3.84
C TYR A 109 12.30 1.90 -3.02
N LEU A 110 11.28 2.11 -2.18
CA LEU A 110 11.16 3.36 -1.42
C LEU A 110 12.17 3.47 -0.29
N SER A 111 12.54 2.35 0.32
CA SER A 111 13.47 2.36 1.44
C SER A 111 14.93 2.36 1.00
N ALA A 112 15.17 2.32 -0.32
CA ALA A 112 16.52 2.23 -0.88
C ALA A 112 17.29 1.01 -0.32
N GLY A 113 16.54 -0.07 -0.08
CA GLY A 113 17.14 -1.31 0.42
C GLY A 113 17.40 -1.34 1.90
N GLN A 114 16.96 -0.33 2.64
CA GLN A 114 17.18 -0.26 4.08
C GLN A 114 15.95 -0.72 4.86
N CYS A 115 15.37 -1.81 4.42
CA CYS A 115 14.21 -2.39 5.07
C CYS A 115 14.55 -3.80 5.52
N TYR A 116 13.72 -4.34 6.40
CA TYR A 116 13.92 -5.67 6.95
C TYR A 116 12.65 -6.49 6.79
N PHE A 117 12.80 -7.73 6.39
CA PHE A 117 11.69 -8.66 6.23
C PHE A 117 11.93 -9.89 7.09
N ASP A 118 10.93 -10.25 7.88
CA ASP A 118 11.06 -11.37 8.80
C ASP A 118 10.98 -12.70 8.06
N ASN A 119 10.19 -12.77 7.00
CA ASN A 119 9.93 -14.03 6.33
C ASN A 119 9.52 -13.81 4.88
N LEU A 120 10.35 -14.26 3.95
CA LEU A 120 10.05 -14.10 2.53
C LEU A 120 9.30 -15.29 1.94
N HIS A 121 9.03 -16.32 2.74
CA HIS A 121 8.34 -17.51 2.25
C HIS A 121 6.97 -17.26 1.64
N PRO A 122 6.16 -16.33 2.15
CA PRO A 122 4.86 -16.07 1.54
C PRO A 122 4.92 -15.52 0.13
N LEU A 123 6.07 -15.01 -0.30
CA LEU A 123 6.20 -14.39 -1.61
C LEU A 123 6.40 -15.43 -2.71
N ASN A 124 5.70 -15.23 -3.81
CA ASN A 124 5.91 -16.00 -5.03
C ASN A 124 7.05 -15.32 -5.80
N LYS A 125 8.21 -15.95 -5.82
CA LYS A 125 9.40 -15.35 -6.43
C LYS A 125 9.23 -15.11 -7.92
N ASP A 126 8.51 -16.00 -8.60
CA ASP A 126 8.28 -15.81 -10.03
C ASP A 126 7.44 -14.55 -10.27
N LEU A 127 6.42 -14.33 -9.45
CA LEU A 127 5.60 -13.14 -9.57
C LEU A 127 6.41 -11.88 -9.27
N VAL A 128 7.28 -11.95 -8.26
CA VAL A 128 8.17 -10.82 -7.95
C VAL A 128 8.98 -10.46 -9.19
N ARG A 129 9.54 -11.48 -9.85
CA ARG A 129 10.37 -11.23 -11.04
C ARG A 129 9.56 -10.72 -12.22
N GLN A 130 8.29 -11.12 -12.31
CA GLN A 130 7.41 -10.60 -13.36
C GLN A 130 7.08 -9.12 -13.17
N ILE A 131 6.93 -8.70 -11.93
CA ILE A 131 6.58 -7.31 -11.62
C ILE A 131 7.81 -6.39 -11.66
N LEU A 132 8.97 -6.93 -11.36
CA LEU A 132 10.20 -6.17 -11.16
C LEU A 132 10.53 -5.20 -12.31
N PRO A 133 10.35 -5.58 -13.59
CA PRO A 133 10.65 -4.64 -14.67
C PRO A 133 9.83 -3.35 -14.65
N THR A 134 8.70 -3.35 -13.96
CA THR A 134 7.86 -2.16 -13.82
C THR A 134 8.64 -0.98 -13.27
N TYR A 135 9.63 -1.26 -12.42
CA TYR A 135 10.39 -0.23 -11.72
C TYR A 135 11.54 0.33 -12.55
N ASN A 136 11.93 -0.38 -13.60
CA ASN A 136 13.00 0.06 -14.49
C ASN A 136 14.23 0.54 -13.73
N SER A 137 14.67 -0.27 -12.77
CA SER A 137 15.79 0.09 -11.90
C SER A 137 16.74 -1.08 -11.75
N LYS A 138 17.98 -0.90 -12.24
CA LYS A 138 18.99 -1.92 -12.11
C LYS A 138 19.42 -2.11 -10.65
N ILE A 139 19.41 -1.01 -9.90
CA ILE A 139 19.77 -1.06 -8.49
C ILE A 139 18.74 -1.89 -7.74
N LEU A 140 17.46 -1.64 -8.00
CA LEU A 140 16.40 -2.40 -7.36
C LEU A 140 16.52 -3.87 -7.71
N THR A 141 16.77 -4.18 -8.99
CA THR A 141 16.88 -5.56 -9.44
C THR A 141 17.97 -6.29 -8.66
N LYS A 142 19.12 -5.65 -8.48
CA LYS A 142 20.22 -6.26 -7.72
C LYS A 142 19.85 -6.50 -6.27
N ARG A 143 19.18 -5.53 -5.64
CA ARG A 143 18.78 -5.66 -4.24
C ARG A 143 17.78 -6.80 -4.06
N VAL A 144 16.82 -6.87 -4.96
CA VAL A 144 15.78 -7.89 -4.88
C VAL A 144 16.36 -9.28 -5.08
N GLU A 145 17.22 -9.45 -6.09
CA GLU A 145 17.80 -10.76 -6.34
C GLU A 145 18.67 -11.21 -5.16
N ALA A 146 19.37 -10.28 -4.52
CA ALA A 146 20.15 -10.61 -3.33
C ALA A 146 19.24 -11.12 -2.20
N LEU A 147 18.10 -10.47 -2.01
CA LEU A 147 17.13 -10.87 -0.98
C LEU A 147 16.50 -12.21 -1.29
N LEU A 148 16.19 -12.47 -2.55
CA LEU A 148 15.50 -13.70 -2.94
C LEU A 148 16.40 -14.94 -2.90
N LYS A 149 17.70 -14.73 -2.88
CA LYS A 149 18.63 -15.85 -2.78
C LYS A 149 18.66 -16.49 -1.40
N GLU A 150 18.17 -15.77 -0.41
CA GLU A 150 18.20 -16.26 0.97
C GLU A 150 16.99 -17.10 1.35
#